data_5466aa5928c637cef2a9acdc46e2f3d3
#
_entry.id   5466aa5928c637cef2a9acdc46e2f3d3
#
_cell.length_a   1.000
_cell.length_b   1.000
_cell.length_c   1.000
_cell.angle_alpha   90.00
_cell.angle_beta   90.00
_cell.angle_gamma   90.00
#
_symmetry.space_group_name_H-M   'P 1'
#
loop_
_entity.id
_entity.type
_entity.pdbx_description
1 polymer ?
#
loop_
_entity_poly.entity_id
_entity_poly.type
_entity_poly.pdbx_seq_one_letter_code
_entity_poly.pdbx_strand_id
1 'polypeptide(L)'
;TPAQLDFLARLNDSHRLGLAKLGTRDVAPVTTPKAPTIDLAKIAAQKGAVATTALEDIILAIDKLKPNHARGEELYTQQGCVACHALKTGGAVLGPFMGQIGSIMNPAQIATAILRPSDTISQGFQTVMLTMKDGSVRTGFATETTSEKIVLRDMAGAVSTVLTADVKADKHLPTSMMPEGLANALSLDDFAALVHFLAAKK
;
A
#
# COMPACT_ATOMS: atom_id res chain seq x y z
N THR A 1 -29.24 32.68 21.39
CA THR A 1 -30.52 33.40 21.36
C THR A 1 -31.57 32.56 20.61
N PRO A 2 -32.90 32.71 20.86
CA PRO A 2 -33.94 31.98 20.16
C PRO A 2 -33.84 32.06 18.64
N ALA A 3 -33.40 33.18 18.11
CA ALA A 3 -33.18 33.37 16.65
C ALA A 3 -32.06 32.49 16.07
N GLN A 4 -31.02 32.16 16.82
CA GLN A 4 -29.94 31.26 16.38
C GLN A 4 -30.39 29.81 16.35
N LEU A 5 -31.24 29.40 17.28
CA LEU A 5 -31.83 28.05 17.28
C LEU A 5 -32.81 27.84 16.11
N ASP A 6 -33.62 28.86 15.79
CA ASP A 6 -34.55 28.83 14.63
C ASP A 6 -33.79 28.76 13.30
N PHE A 7 -32.66 29.49 13.16
CA PHE A 7 -31.78 29.42 11.99
C PHE A 7 -31.17 28.03 11.80
N LEU A 8 -30.67 27.41 12.87
CA LEU A 8 -30.11 26.06 12.82
C LEU A 8 -31.16 24.99 12.49
N ALA A 9 -32.37 25.15 13.00
CA ALA A 9 -33.49 24.26 12.66
C ALA A 9 -33.84 24.32 11.15
N ARG A 10 -33.91 25.52 10.58
CA ARG A 10 -34.20 25.72 9.13
C ARG A 10 -33.06 25.19 8.25
N LEU A 11 -31.79 25.29 8.65
CA LEU A 11 -30.67 24.68 7.96
C LEU A 11 -30.78 23.15 7.94
N ASN A 12 -31.19 22.55 9.05
CA ASN A 12 -31.35 21.10 9.16
C ASN A 12 -32.52 20.59 8.31
N ASP A 13 -33.63 21.31 8.22
CA ASP A 13 -34.77 20.98 7.38
C ASP A 13 -34.45 21.16 5.88
N SER A 14 -33.71 22.20 5.50
CA SER A 14 -33.28 22.39 4.10
C SER A 14 -32.29 21.29 3.67
N HIS A 15 -31.43 20.81 4.56
CA HIS A 15 -30.54 19.69 4.31
C HIS A 15 -31.30 18.36 4.18
N ARG A 16 -32.31 18.12 5.01
CA ARG A 16 -33.20 16.93 4.91
C ARG A 16 -34.04 16.94 3.61
N LEU A 17 -34.56 18.09 3.21
CA LEU A 17 -35.29 18.25 1.95
C LEU A 17 -34.37 18.12 0.72
N GLY A 18 -33.13 18.54 0.81
CA GLY A 18 -32.10 18.34 -0.22
C GLY A 18 -31.73 16.88 -0.41
N LEU A 19 -31.58 16.12 0.67
CA LEU A 19 -31.32 14.67 0.65
C LEU A 19 -32.51 13.86 0.15
N ALA A 20 -33.77 14.28 0.46
CA ALA A 20 -34.98 13.62 -0.02
C ALA A 20 -35.23 13.86 -1.52
N LYS A 21 -34.71 14.96 -2.10
CA LYS A 21 -34.78 15.24 -3.55
C LYS A 21 -33.67 14.55 -4.36
N LEU A 22 -32.62 14.07 -3.73
CA LEU A 22 -31.67 13.12 -4.30
C LEU A 22 -32.31 11.74 -4.21
N GLY A 23 -33.36 11.52 -5.04
CA GLY A 23 -34.02 10.23 -5.16
C GLY A 23 -32.95 9.15 -5.22
N THR A 24 -33.21 8.03 -4.57
CA THR A 24 -32.44 6.80 -4.72
C THR A 24 -32.31 6.52 -6.21
N ARG A 25 -31.19 6.99 -6.81
CA ARG A 25 -30.80 6.43 -8.09
C ARG A 25 -30.53 4.97 -7.78
N ASP A 26 -31.30 4.09 -8.37
CA ASP A 26 -30.95 2.69 -8.49
C ASP A 26 -29.58 2.65 -9.19
N VAL A 27 -28.52 2.73 -8.39
CA VAL A 27 -27.17 2.45 -8.86
C VAL A 27 -27.18 0.95 -9.07
N ALA A 28 -27.35 0.54 -10.32
CA ALA A 28 -27.13 -0.84 -10.70
C ALA A 28 -25.81 -1.30 -10.04
N PRO A 29 -25.75 -2.49 -9.43
CA PRO A 29 -24.54 -2.96 -8.79
C PRO A 29 -23.41 -2.90 -9.83
N VAL A 30 -22.45 -2.02 -9.60
CA VAL A 30 -21.22 -1.97 -10.40
C VAL A 30 -20.54 -3.30 -10.16
N THR A 31 -20.71 -4.23 -11.09
CA THR A 31 -19.90 -5.45 -11.13
C THR A 31 -18.49 -5.00 -11.44
N THR A 32 -17.72 -4.69 -10.39
CA THR A 32 -16.28 -4.53 -10.51
C THR A 32 -15.73 -5.84 -11.08
N PRO A 33 -15.02 -5.81 -12.22
CA PRO A 33 -14.34 -7.00 -12.71
C PRO A 33 -13.49 -7.53 -11.57
N LYS A 34 -13.63 -8.79 -11.23
CA LYS A 34 -12.79 -9.45 -10.22
C LYS A 34 -11.35 -9.27 -10.69
N ALA A 35 -10.61 -8.40 -10.01
CA ALA A 35 -9.19 -8.21 -10.28
C ALA A 35 -8.50 -9.59 -10.27
N PRO A 36 -7.59 -9.88 -11.20
CA PRO A 36 -6.88 -11.15 -11.20
C PRO A 36 -6.26 -11.34 -9.82
N THR A 37 -6.54 -12.48 -9.20
CA THR A 37 -5.99 -12.78 -7.87
C THR A 37 -4.50 -13.02 -8.04
N ILE A 38 -3.68 -12.05 -7.68
CA ILE A 38 -2.22 -12.16 -7.71
C ILE A 38 -1.79 -12.96 -6.47
N ASP A 39 -1.17 -14.11 -6.70
CA ASP A 39 -0.63 -14.96 -5.63
C ASP A 39 0.82 -14.54 -5.31
N LEU A 40 0.97 -13.60 -4.39
CA LEU A 40 2.26 -13.07 -3.99
C LEU A 40 3.16 -14.14 -3.36
N ALA A 41 2.60 -15.12 -2.66
CA ALA A 41 3.37 -16.20 -2.06
C ALA A 41 3.99 -17.11 -3.14
N LYS A 42 3.22 -17.42 -4.19
CA LYS A 42 3.71 -18.18 -5.34
C LYS A 42 4.82 -17.44 -6.08
N ILE A 43 4.68 -16.12 -6.26
CA ILE A 43 5.70 -15.29 -6.90
C ILE A 43 6.98 -15.31 -6.06
N ALA A 44 6.89 -15.07 -4.76
CA ALA A 44 8.05 -15.01 -3.86
C ALA A 44 8.79 -16.36 -3.71
N ALA A 45 8.10 -17.49 -3.94
CA ALA A 45 8.70 -18.82 -3.88
C ALA A 45 9.52 -19.19 -5.13
N GLN A 46 9.40 -18.43 -6.23
CA GLN A 46 10.16 -18.70 -7.46
C GLN A 46 11.61 -18.26 -7.32
N LYS A 47 12.51 -18.92 -8.03
CA LYS A 47 13.95 -18.62 -8.02
C LYS A 47 14.45 -18.33 -9.43
N GLY A 48 15.01 -17.16 -9.63
CA GLY A 48 15.70 -16.72 -10.82
C GLY A 48 17.10 -16.20 -10.49
N ALA A 49 17.71 -15.45 -11.39
CA ALA A 49 19.05 -14.91 -11.20
C ALA A 49 19.12 -13.93 -10.00
N VAL A 50 18.09 -13.15 -9.77
CA VAL A 50 18.00 -12.20 -8.64
C VAL A 50 18.10 -12.93 -7.30
N ALA A 51 17.46 -14.09 -7.14
CA ALA A 51 17.48 -14.86 -5.89
C ALA A 51 18.88 -15.40 -5.51
N THR A 52 19.79 -15.51 -6.47
CA THR A 52 21.10 -16.15 -6.31
C THR A 52 22.27 -15.20 -6.47
N THR A 53 22.01 -13.92 -6.76
CA THR A 53 23.03 -12.88 -6.98
C THR A 53 23.11 -11.98 -5.73
N ALA A 54 24.32 -11.61 -5.33
CA ALA A 54 24.51 -10.67 -4.22
C ALA A 54 23.94 -9.29 -4.55
N LEU A 55 23.43 -8.58 -3.54
CA LEU A 55 22.80 -7.27 -3.72
C LEU A 55 23.73 -6.26 -4.41
N GLU A 56 25.00 -6.26 -4.04
CA GLU A 56 26.02 -5.37 -4.59
C GLU A 56 26.20 -5.61 -6.09
N ASP A 57 26.23 -6.88 -6.52
CA ASP A 57 26.35 -7.26 -7.93
C ASP A 57 25.09 -6.90 -8.72
N ILE A 58 23.90 -7.04 -8.10
CA ILE A 58 22.63 -6.61 -8.70
C ILE A 58 22.64 -5.09 -8.94
N ILE A 59 23.09 -4.30 -7.95
CA ILE A 59 23.17 -2.83 -8.07
C ILE A 59 24.13 -2.45 -9.21
N LEU A 60 25.30 -3.09 -9.28
CA LEU A 60 26.27 -2.87 -10.35
C LEU A 60 25.71 -3.26 -11.74
N ALA A 61 24.89 -4.31 -11.80
CA ALA A 61 24.24 -4.72 -13.05
C ALA A 61 23.20 -3.69 -13.51
N ILE A 62 22.40 -3.15 -12.58
CA ILE A 62 21.37 -2.11 -12.87
C ILE A 62 22.04 -0.89 -13.53
N ASP A 63 23.18 -0.43 -13.02
CA ASP A 63 23.87 0.73 -13.56
C ASP A 63 24.43 0.50 -14.99
N LYS A 64 24.72 -0.74 -15.35
CA LYS A 64 25.27 -1.11 -16.66
C LYS A 64 24.22 -1.45 -17.70
N LEU A 65 23.04 -1.91 -17.27
CA LEU A 65 21.98 -2.38 -18.15
C LEU A 65 21.18 -1.21 -18.71
N LYS A 66 20.75 -1.33 -19.97
CA LYS A 66 19.96 -0.29 -20.62
C LYS A 66 18.51 -0.29 -20.06
N PRO A 67 17.95 0.91 -19.79
CA PRO A 67 16.57 1.02 -19.39
C PRO A 67 15.58 0.44 -20.42
N ASN A 68 14.64 -0.36 -19.94
CA ASN A 68 13.49 -0.84 -20.72
C ASN A 68 12.21 -0.55 -19.93
N HIS A 69 11.70 0.68 -20.04
CA HIS A 69 10.56 1.14 -19.25
C HIS A 69 9.26 0.38 -19.57
N ALA A 70 9.06 -0.02 -20.83
CA ALA A 70 7.86 -0.80 -21.20
C ALA A 70 7.87 -2.16 -20.49
N ARG A 71 9.00 -2.87 -20.52
CA ARG A 71 9.17 -4.13 -19.80
C ARG A 71 9.04 -3.94 -18.29
N GLY A 72 9.59 -2.87 -17.74
CA GLY A 72 9.47 -2.53 -16.31
C GLY A 72 8.02 -2.32 -15.88
N GLU A 73 7.18 -1.68 -16.70
CA GLU A 73 5.75 -1.49 -16.43
C GLU A 73 4.97 -2.81 -16.43
N GLU A 74 5.27 -3.70 -17.38
CA GLU A 74 4.70 -5.05 -17.39
C GLU A 74 5.06 -5.81 -16.12
N LEU A 75 6.34 -5.79 -15.73
CA LEU A 75 6.84 -6.46 -14.52
C LEU A 75 6.25 -5.90 -13.25
N TYR A 76 6.01 -4.59 -13.17
CA TYR A 76 5.32 -3.98 -12.03
C TYR A 76 3.96 -4.61 -11.78
N THR A 77 3.26 -4.98 -12.84
CA THR A 77 1.98 -5.70 -12.74
C THR A 77 2.17 -7.19 -12.48
N GLN A 78 3.07 -7.84 -13.22
CA GLN A 78 3.29 -9.29 -13.13
C GLN A 78 3.85 -9.74 -11.78
N GLN A 79 4.73 -8.93 -11.15
CA GLN A 79 5.28 -9.20 -9.83
C GLN A 79 4.34 -8.78 -8.68
N GLY A 80 3.14 -8.33 -9.00
CA GLY A 80 2.12 -8.00 -8.01
C GLY A 80 2.30 -6.66 -7.30
N CYS A 81 3.23 -5.82 -7.70
CA CYS A 81 3.47 -4.50 -7.07
C CYS A 81 2.20 -3.64 -7.07
N VAL A 82 1.43 -3.71 -8.16
CA VAL A 82 0.17 -2.98 -8.36
C VAL A 82 -0.92 -3.34 -7.34
N ALA A 83 -0.81 -4.50 -6.67
CA ALA A 83 -1.79 -4.92 -5.65
C ALA A 83 -1.75 -4.00 -4.41
N CYS A 84 -0.58 -3.44 -4.11
CA CYS A 84 -0.35 -2.64 -2.90
C CYS A 84 0.05 -1.20 -3.22
N HIS A 85 0.72 -0.96 -4.34
CA HIS A 85 1.28 0.34 -4.68
C HIS A 85 0.57 0.99 -5.86
N ALA A 86 0.16 2.25 -5.70
CA ALA A 86 -0.43 3.04 -6.77
C ALA A 86 0.65 3.89 -7.49
N LEU A 87 0.52 3.99 -8.83
CA LEU A 87 1.33 4.89 -9.68
C LEU A 87 0.59 6.21 -9.98
N LYS A 88 -0.73 6.24 -9.79
CA LYS A 88 -1.58 7.42 -10.01
C LYS A 88 -2.30 7.78 -8.71
N THR A 89 -2.54 9.07 -8.51
CA THR A 89 -3.34 9.56 -7.38
C THR A 89 -4.77 9.02 -7.43
N GLY A 90 -5.36 8.74 -6.26
CA GLY A 90 -6.73 8.21 -6.14
C GLY A 90 -6.85 6.70 -6.26
N GLY A 91 -5.76 5.97 -6.48
CA GLY A 91 -5.74 4.51 -6.41
C GLY A 91 -5.82 3.99 -4.97
N ALA A 92 -6.27 2.74 -4.80
CA ALA A 92 -6.17 2.05 -3.52
C ALA A 92 -4.69 1.87 -3.14
N VAL A 93 -4.30 2.30 -1.93
CA VAL A 93 -2.91 2.27 -1.48
C VAL A 93 -2.83 1.43 -0.22
N LEU A 94 -2.20 0.26 -0.32
CA LEU A 94 -1.83 -0.61 0.79
C LEU A 94 -0.35 -0.46 1.17
N GLY A 95 0.42 0.20 0.31
CA GLY A 95 1.82 0.55 0.48
C GLY A 95 2.09 1.99 0.05
N PRO A 96 3.33 2.48 0.18
CA PRO A 96 3.72 3.80 -0.28
C PRO A 96 3.37 4.07 -1.74
N PHE A 97 3.02 5.32 -2.04
CA PHE A 97 2.74 5.78 -3.40
C PHE A 97 4.03 5.78 -4.25
N MET A 98 3.97 5.14 -5.43
CA MET A 98 5.14 4.97 -6.31
C MET A 98 5.20 5.98 -7.46
N GLY A 99 4.18 6.82 -7.64
CA GLY A 99 4.11 7.75 -8.79
C GLY A 99 5.20 8.82 -8.83
N GLN A 100 5.94 9.00 -7.73
CA GLN A 100 7.04 9.97 -7.60
C GLN A 100 8.29 9.36 -6.96
N ILE A 101 8.40 8.04 -6.93
CA ILE A 101 9.47 7.36 -6.20
C ILE A 101 10.86 7.70 -6.72
N GLY A 102 11.02 7.93 -8.02
CA GLY A 102 12.28 8.33 -8.63
C GLY A 102 12.72 9.78 -8.33
N SER A 103 11.84 10.59 -7.71
CA SER A 103 12.22 11.90 -7.15
C SER A 103 12.76 11.78 -5.72
N ILE A 104 12.52 10.64 -5.05
CA ILE A 104 12.82 10.41 -3.64
C ILE A 104 14.02 9.46 -3.49
N MET A 105 14.11 8.44 -4.36
CA MET A 105 15.11 7.38 -4.31
C MET A 105 15.82 7.23 -5.64
N ASN A 106 17.13 6.95 -5.59
CA ASN A 106 17.90 6.53 -6.75
C ASN A 106 17.69 5.04 -7.07
N PRO A 107 18.14 4.54 -8.25
CA PRO A 107 17.96 3.14 -8.64
C PRO A 107 18.47 2.12 -7.62
N ALA A 108 19.62 2.35 -7.00
CA ALA A 108 20.20 1.44 -6.01
C ALA A 108 19.32 1.37 -4.74
N GLN A 109 18.78 2.50 -4.29
CA GLN A 109 17.86 2.55 -3.16
C GLN A 109 16.53 1.86 -3.46
N ILE A 110 15.98 2.03 -4.67
CA ILE A 110 14.77 1.34 -5.11
C ILE A 110 15.00 -0.18 -5.15
N ALA A 111 16.14 -0.62 -5.71
CA ALA A 111 16.50 -2.03 -5.76
C ALA A 111 16.61 -2.63 -4.35
N THR A 112 17.30 -1.95 -3.44
CA THR A 112 17.44 -2.38 -2.04
C THR A 112 16.08 -2.48 -1.36
N ALA A 113 15.19 -1.49 -1.53
CA ALA A 113 13.87 -1.49 -0.93
C ALA A 113 12.97 -2.64 -1.45
N ILE A 114 13.14 -3.07 -2.71
CA ILE A 114 12.41 -4.22 -3.25
C ILE A 114 12.97 -5.53 -2.70
N LEU A 115 14.29 -5.67 -2.62
CA LEU A 115 14.95 -6.92 -2.23
C LEU A 115 15.01 -7.12 -0.71
N ARG A 116 15.04 -6.03 0.05
CA ARG A 116 15.13 -6.00 1.51
C ARG A 116 14.08 -5.04 2.10
N PRO A 117 12.79 -5.35 1.96
CA PRO A 117 11.72 -4.41 2.32
C PRO A 117 11.63 -4.11 3.82
N SER A 118 12.26 -4.93 4.65
CA SER A 118 12.30 -4.74 6.11
C SER A 118 13.49 -3.90 6.59
N ASP A 119 14.51 -3.65 5.75
CA ASP A 119 15.69 -2.87 6.16
C ASP A 119 15.34 -1.39 6.42
N THR A 120 14.41 -0.85 5.63
CA THR A 120 13.93 0.53 5.80
C THR A 120 12.44 0.60 5.48
N ILE A 121 11.62 0.80 6.49
CA ILE A 121 10.16 0.91 6.34
C ILE A 121 9.77 2.39 6.33
N SER A 122 9.05 2.81 5.30
CA SER A 122 8.56 4.19 5.18
C SER A 122 7.68 4.58 6.36
N GLN A 123 7.78 5.83 6.80
CA GLN A 123 6.95 6.37 7.87
C GLN A 123 5.46 6.16 7.56
N GLY A 124 4.69 5.72 8.55
CA GLY A 124 3.27 5.40 8.42
C GLY A 124 2.97 4.00 7.85
N PHE A 125 4.00 3.22 7.46
CA PHE A 125 3.85 1.85 6.96
C PHE A 125 4.51 0.80 7.86
N GLN A 126 4.88 1.18 9.07
CA GLN A 126 5.38 0.24 10.08
C GLN A 126 4.26 -0.73 10.49
N THR A 127 4.58 -2.00 10.51
CA THR A 127 3.65 -3.02 10.97
C THR A 127 3.42 -2.90 12.46
N VAL A 128 2.16 -2.78 12.87
CA VAL A 128 1.74 -2.72 14.26
C VAL A 128 0.93 -3.96 14.60
N MET A 129 1.25 -4.59 15.72
CA MET A 129 0.50 -5.69 16.30
C MET A 129 -0.17 -5.20 17.59
N LEU A 130 -1.49 -5.19 17.61
CA LEU A 130 -2.30 -4.85 18.79
C LEU A 130 -2.75 -6.13 19.48
N THR A 131 -2.44 -6.28 20.76
CA THR A 131 -3.03 -7.29 21.62
C THR A 131 -4.21 -6.64 22.34
N MET A 132 -5.41 -7.20 22.14
CA MET A 132 -6.63 -6.67 22.73
C MET A 132 -6.84 -7.20 24.14
N LYS A 133 -7.65 -6.52 24.97
CA LYS A 133 -8.00 -6.95 26.33
C LYS A 133 -8.80 -8.27 26.34
N ASP A 134 -9.54 -8.56 25.27
CA ASP A 134 -10.26 -9.83 25.08
C ASP A 134 -9.34 -10.99 24.65
N GLY A 135 -8.03 -10.75 24.48
CA GLY A 135 -7.04 -11.72 24.04
C GLY A 135 -6.90 -11.86 22.53
N SER A 136 -7.72 -11.20 21.72
CA SER A 136 -7.57 -11.19 20.28
C SER A 136 -6.33 -10.38 19.84
N VAL A 137 -5.79 -10.69 18.66
CA VAL A 137 -4.65 -9.99 18.07
C VAL A 137 -5.05 -9.40 16.73
N ARG A 138 -4.67 -8.14 16.49
CA ARG A 138 -4.88 -7.45 15.23
C ARG A 138 -3.54 -6.95 14.70
N THR A 139 -3.28 -7.16 13.43
CA THR A 139 -2.02 -6.76 12.78
C THR A 139 -2.32 -5.96 11.53
N GLY A 140 -1.57 -4.89 11.32
CA GLY A 140 -1.72 -4.01 10.17
C GLY A 140 -0.77 -2.83 10.28
N PHE A 141 -1.01 -1.78 9.53
CA PHE A 141 -0.37 -0.49 9.77
C PHE A 141 -1.39 0.53 10.26
N ALA A 142 -0.98 1.33 11.25
CA ALA A 142 -1.83 2.35 11.82
C ALA A 142 -1.87 3.56 10.88
N THR A 143 -3.06 3.84 10.32
CA THR A 143 -3.29 5.01 9.46
C THR A 143 -3.68 6.25 10.27
N GLU A 144 -4.18 6.04 11.49
CA GLU A 144 -4.51 7.08 12.44
C GLU A 144 -4.30 6.52 13.87
N THR A 145 -3.69 7.30 14.74
CA THR A 145 -3.53 6.97 16.16
C THR A 145 -3.86 8.22 16.99
N THR A 146 -4.87 8.11 17.85
CA THR A 146 -5.29 9.15 18.79
C THR A 146 -5.34 8.58 20.21
N SER A 147 -5.63 9.45 21.20
CA SER A 147 -5.88 9.00 22.58
C SER A 147 -7.11 8.10 22.71
N GLU A 148 -8.04 8.15 21.76
CA GLU A 148 -9.33 7.45 21.82
C GLU A 148 -9.39 6.22 20.92
N LYS A 149 -8.72 6.26 19.75
CA LYS A 149 -8.82 5.22 18.74
C LYS A 149 -7.52 5.01 17.97
N ILE A 150 -7.37 3.80 17.45
CA ILE A 150 -6.37 3.43 16.46
C ILE A 150 -7.11 2.91 15.23
N VAL A 151 -6.81 3.46 14.05
CA VAL A 151 -7.32 2.97 12.78
C VAL A 151 -6.26 2.10 12.13
N LEU A 152 -6.53 0.81 12.02
CA LEU A 152 -5.64 -0.16 11.38
C LEU A 152 -6.12 -0.48 9.97
N ARG A 153 -5.17 -0.63 9.07
CA ARG A 153 -5.39 -1.22 7.75
C ARG A 153 -4.59 -2.51 7.63
N ASP A 154 -5.25 -3.60 7.29
CA ASP A 154 -4.60 -4.91 7.12
C ASP A 154 -4.09 -5.11 5.68
N MET A 155 -3.46 -6.29 5.42
CA MET A 155 -2.92 -6.67 4.12
C MET A 155 -4.00 -6.82 3.02
N ALA A 156 -5.24 -7.07 3.39
CA ALA A 156 -6.35 -7.13 2.44
C ALA A 156 -6.95 -5.75 2.13
N GLY A 157 -6.44 -4.69 2.80
CA GLY A 157 -6.93 -3.33 2.67
C GLY A 157 -8.13 -3.04 3.54
N ALA A 158 -8.60 -3.98 4.35
CA ALA A 158 -9.69 -3.76 5.27
C ALA A 158 -9.26 -2.79 6.37
N VAL A 159 -10.11 -1.80 6.62
CA VAL A 159 -9.89 -0.78 7.64
C VAL A 159 -10.74 -1.12 8.86
N SER A 160 -10.11 -1.18 10.02
CA SER A 160 -10.79 -1.40 11.29
C SER A 160 -10.41 -0.32 12.29
N THR A 161 -11.41 0.17 13.02
CA THR A 161 -11.21 1.12 14.13
C THR A 161 -11.24 0.35 15.44
N VAL A 162 -10.21 0.58 16.26
CA VAL A 162 -10.02 -0.05 17.56
C VAL A 162 -10.01 1.07 18.60
N LEU A 163 -10.79 0.93 19.68
CA LEU A 163 -10.71 1.87 20.79
C LEU A 163 -9.39 1.64 21.55
N THR A 164 -8.66 2.71 21.81
CA THR A 164 -7.39 2.62 22.56
C THR A 164 -7.62 2.01 23.96
N ALA A 165 -8.79 2.28 24.55
CA ALA A 165 -9.21 1.69 25.82
C ALA A 165 -9.30 0.15 25.79
N ASP A 166 -9.49 -0.49 24.63
CA ASP A 166 -9.59 -1.95 24.47
C ASP A 166 -8.24 -2.60 24.16
N VAL A 167 -7.21 -1.82 23.91
CA VAL A 167 -5.86 -2.31 23.65
C VAL A 167 -5.16 -2.60 24.98
N LYS A 168 -4.62 -3.82 25.09
CA LYS A 168 -3.79 -4.25 26.21
C LYS A 168 -2.33 -3.91 25.99
N ALA A 169 -1.84 -4.09 24.75
CA ALA A 169 -0.48 -3.78 24.35
C ALA A 169 -0.42 -3.54 22.84
N ASP A 170 0.47 -2.64 22.43
CA ASP A 170 0.86 -2.42 21.04
C ASP A 170 2.35 -2.74 20.87
N LYS A 171 2.70 -3.27 19.70
CA LYS A 171 4.07 -3.59 19.35
C LYS A 171 4.33 -3.24 17.90
N HIS A 172 5.30 -2.38 17.65
CA HIS A 172 5.85 -2.17 16.32
C HIS A 172 6.74 -3.33 15.93
N LEU A 173 6.46 -3.96 14.80
CA LEU A 173 7.23 -5.07 14.30
C LEU A 173 8.35 -4.55 13.38
N PRO A 174 9.55 -5.16 13.40
CA PRO A 174 10.64 -4.75 12.51
C PRO A 174 10.44 -5.24 11.07
N THR A 175 9.40 -6.02 10.81
CA THR A 175 9.11 -6.61 9.49
C THR A 175 8.14 -5.76 8.71
N SER A 176 8.44 -5.53 7.43
CA SER A 176 7.55 -4.88 6.48
C SER A 176 6.37 -5.79 6.14
N MET A 177 5.21 -5.17 5.83
CA MET A 177 4.08 -5.89 5.22
C MET A 177 4.31 -6.18 3.72
N MET A 178 5.30 -5.55 3.08
CA MET A 178 5.73 -5.92 1.74
C MET A 178 6.47 -7.27 1.83
N PRO A 179 6.01 -8.33 1.13
CA PRO A 179 6.66 -9.62 1.17
C PRO A 179 8.06 -9.56 0.58
N GLU A 180 9.00 -10.28 1.19
CA GLU A 180 10.31 -10.52 0.59
C GLU A 180 10.19 -11.46 -0.60
N GLY A 181 11.16 -11.42 -1.51
CA GLY A 181 11.28 -12.37 -2.60
C GLY A 181 10.41 -12.10 -3.83
N LEU A 182 9.65 -11.02 -3.88
CA LEU A 182 8.79 -10.69 -5.03
C LEU A 182 9.57 -10.56 -6.35
N ALA A 183 10.86 -10.22 -6.31
CA ALA A 183 11.73 -10.13 -7.47
C ALA A 183 12.57 -11.39 -7.72
N ASN A 184 12.47 -12.42 -6.87
CA ASN A 184 13.36 -13.59 -6.92
C ASN A 184 13.32 -14.35 -8.24
N ALA A 185 12.18 -14.37 -8.92
CA ALA A 185 11.98 -15.05 -10.21
C ALA A 185 12.65 -14.35 -11.39
N LEU A 186 13.04 -13.08 -11.21
CA LEU A 186 13.49 -12.25 -12.32
C LEU A 186 14.94 -12.55 -12.75
N SER A 187 15.21 -12.33 -14.03
CA SER A 187 16.57 -12.14 -14.54
C SER A 187 17.11 -10.78 -14.07
N LEU A 188 18.42 -10.56 -14.18
CA LEU A 188 19.02 -9.27 -13.86
C LEU A 188 18.52 -8.16 -14.80
N ASP A 189 18.33 -8.49 -16.10
CA ASP A 189 17.77 -7.54 -17.08
C ASP A 189 16.34 -7.14 -16.76
N ASP A 190 15.47 -8.10 -16.40
CA ASP A 190 14.09 -7.84 -16.02
C ASP A 190 14.03 -7.01 -14.72
N PHE A 191 14.87 -7.32 -13.73
CA PHE A 191 14.90 -6.55 -12.49
C PHE A 191 15.41 -5.13 -12.73
N ALA A 192 16.45 -4.95 -13.54
CA ALA A 192 16.94 -3.63 -13.94
C ALA A 192 15.84 -2.84 -14.68
N ALA A 193 15.09 -3.48 -15.59
CA ALA A 193 13.96 -2.84 -16.28
C ALA A 193 12.89 -2.33 -15.29
N LEU A 194 12.53 -3.14 -14.29
CA LEU A 194 11.58 -2.76 -13.23
C LEU A 194 12.11 -1.56 -12.42
N VAL A 195 13.38 -1.60 -11.98
CA VAL A 195 13.99 -0.52 -11.21
C VAL A 195 14.08 0.77 -12.01
N HIS A 196 14.51 0.71 -13.28
CA HIS A 196 14.56 1.89 -14.15
C HIS A 196 13.18 2.49 -14.42
N PHE A 197 12.16 1.64 -14.59
CA PHE A 197 10.77 2.09 -14.72
C PHE A 197 10.31 2.88 -13.50
N LEU A 198 10.59 2.39 -12.29
CA LEU A 198 10.25 3.09 -11.04
C LEU A 198 11.08 4.37 -10.86
N ALA A 199 12.38 4.32 -11.16
CA ALA A 199 13.26 5.49 -11.05
C ALA A 199 12.90 6.64 -12.02
N ALA A 200 12.15 6.34 -13.09
CA ALA A 200 11.62 7.33 -14.03
C ALA A 200 10.32 8.00 -13.54
N LYS A 201 9.71 7.56 -12.43
CA LYS A 201 8.50 8.16 -11.86
C LYS A 201 8.87 9.39 -11.05
N LYS A 202 8.49 10.59 -11.56
CA LYS A 202 8.84 11.91 -10.98
C LYS A 202 7.63 12.82 -10.91
#